data_4816e4cb7199c0a1bbdb7d2d67e1ae56
#
_entry.id   4816e4cb7199c0a1bbdb7d2d67e1ae56
#
_cell.length_a   1.000
_cell.length_b   1.000
_cell.length_c   1.000
_cell.angle_alpha   90.00
_cell.angle_beta   90.00
_cell.angle_gamma   90.00
#
_symmetry.space_group_name_H-M   'P 1'
#
loop_
_entity.id
_entity.type
_entity.pdbx_description
1 polymer ?
#
loop_
_entity_poly.entity_id
_entity_poly.type
_entity_poly.pdbx_seq_one_letter_code
_entity_poly.pdbx_strand_id
1 'polypeptide(L)'
;MTPQQYVQDKASGSGSSFYYAFLFLPPPRRAAITAFYAFCREVDDVVDDMRDASVAASKLAWWQQEVQRAFAGHPSHPAMQALMPHAAAYGITAEQLGAVIEGCRMDLTQTRHLDLASLQQYCHLVAGVVGEVAARIFGHGDEQTIAYAHRLGRALQLTNIIRDVGDDARRGRIYLPMSELQRFDVKAHELLKREAPWGYSERFGALMRFQAARAHATYDEALALLPEADRQAQKPGLMMANIYRSLLREIEADGLQVLHQRTSLTPLRKLWIALMTHWRGR
;
A
#
# COMPACT_ATOMS: atom_id res chain seq x y z
N MET A 1 26.38 -8.51 6.77
CA MET A 1 25.22 -8.54 5.84
C MET A 1 25.42 -7.46 4.81
N THR A 2 25.31 -7.77 3.52
CA THR A 2 25.38 -6.76 2.46
C THR A 2 24.07 -5.98 2.38
N PRO A 3 24.05 -4.75 1.80
CA PRO A 3 22.81 -4.01 1.55
C PRO A 3 21.78 -4.82 0.77
N GLN A 4 22.20 -5.59 -0.23
CA GLN A 4 21.33 -6.44 -1.05
C GLN A 4 20.72 -7.59 -0.24
N GLN A 5 21.48 -8.24 0.63
CA GLN A 5 20.97 -9.26 1.56
C GLN A 5 19.94 -8.67 2.50
N TYR A 6 20.22 -7.48 3.07
CA TYR A 6 19.31 -6.79 3.98
C TYR A 6 17.93 -6.55 3.34
N VAL A 7 17.89 -5.96 2.14
CA VAL A 7 16.61 -5.66 1.48
C VAL A 7 15.89 -6.92 1.03
N GLN A 8 16.61 -7.97 0.65
CA GLN A 8 16.02 -9.27 0.30
C GLN A 8 15.36 -9.93 1.52
N ASP A 9 16.03 -9.93 2.66
CA ASP A 9 15.49 -10.50 3.90
C ASP A 9 14.27 -9.71 4.39
N LYS A 10 14.31 -8.37 4.32
CA LYS A 10 13.18 -7.50 4.64
C LYS A 10 11.97 -7.78 3.76
N ALA A 11 12.18 -7.92 2.44
CA ALA A 11 11.11 -8.18 1.49
C ALA A 11 10.51 -9.59 1.66
N SER A 12 11.35 -10.62 1.77
CA SER A 12 10.89 -12.01 1.89
C SER A 12 10.22 -12.29 3.23
N GLY A 13 10.74 -11.72 4.33
CA GLY A 13 10.20 -11.87 5.67
C GLY A 13 8.85 -11.17 5.89
N SER A 14 8.47 -10.22 5.02
CA SER A 14 7.25 -9.43 5.18
C SER A 14 5.93 -10.21 4.97
N GLY A 15 5.97 -11.36 4.29
CA GLY A 15 4.77 -12.12 3.86
C GLY A 15 3.86 -11.34 2.90
N SER A 16 4.34 -10.22 2.37
CA SER A 16 3.58 -9.32 1.51
C SER A 16 3.23 -9.94 0.17
N SER A 17 2.06 -9.56 -0.36
CA SER A 17 1.63 -9.92 -1.71
C SER A 17 2.54 -9.37 -2.81
N PHE A 18 3.24 -8.25 -2.53
CA PHE A 18 4.20 -7.64 -3.45
C PHE A 18 5.34 -8.57 -3.81
N TYR A 19 5.85 -9.34 -2.84
CA TYR A 19 6.94 -10.29 -3.09
C TYR A 19 6.63 -11.25 -4.24
N TYR A 20 5.41 -11.79 -4.30
CA TYR A 20 5.01 -12.71 -5.36
C TYR A 20 4.98 -12.07 -6.75
N ALA A 21 4.60 -10.80 -6.84
CA ALA A 21 4.59 -10.06 -8.10
C ALA A 21 6.02 -9.76 -8.60
N PHE A 22 6.98 -9.55 -7.68
CA PHE A 22 8.36 -9.21 -8.04
C PHE A 22 9.17 -10.40 -8.59
N LEU A 23 8.75 -11.64 -8.28
CA LEU A 23 9.46 -12.86 -8.70
C LEU A 23 9.61 -12.98 -10.23
N PHE A 24 8.68 -12.38 -10.98
CA PHE A 24 8.63 -12.47 -12.44
C PHE A 24 9.36 -11.34 -13.16
N LEU A 25 9.97 -10.42 -12.41
CA LEU A 25 10.73 -9.31 -12.98
C LEU A 25 12.15 -9.73 -13.40
N PRO A 26 12.71 -9.12 -14.47
CA PRO A 26 14.13 -9.23 -14.78
C PRO A 26 15.00 -8.81 -13.58
N PRO A 27 16.20 -9.42 -13.42
CA PRO A 27 17.04 -9.21 -12.25
C PRO A 27 17.31 -7.73 -11.88
N PRO A 28 17.62 -6.80 -12.83
CA PRO A 28 17.86 -5.40 -12.47
C PRO A 28 16.62 -4.70 -11.91
N ARG A 29 15.44 -4.92 -12.51
CA ARG A 29 14.18 -4.35 -12.05
C ARG A 29 13.75 -4.96 -10.73
N ARG A 30 13.95 -6.27 -10.56
CA ARG A 30 13.67 -6.96 -9.30
C ARG A 30 14.54 -6.43 -8.16
N ALA A 31 15.84 -6.19 -8.40
CA ALA A 31 16.73 -5.59 -7.40
C ALA A 31 16.27 -4.19 -6.99
N ALA A 32 15.92 -3.34 -7.97
CA ALA A 32 15.45 -1.99 -7.73
C ALA A 32 14.14 -1.96 -6.91
N ILE A 33 13.14 -2.75 -7.32
CA ILE A 33 11.84 -2.77 -6.62
C ILE A 33 11.95 -3.38 -5.22
N THR A 34 12.83 -4.38 -5.02
CA THR A 34 13.08 -4.98 -3.71
C THR A 34 13.71 -3.96 -2.76
N ALA A 35 14.67 -3.17 -3.24
CA ALA A 35 15.30 -2.11 -2.45
C ALA A 35 14.30 -0.99 -2.11
N PHE A 36 13.49 -0.56 -3.08
CA PHE A 36 12.43 0.43 -2.85
C PHE A 36 11.37 -0.06 -1.87
N TYR A 37 10.93 -1.30 -2.03
CA TYR A 37 9.98 -1.92 -1.09
C TYR A 37 10.54 -1.98 0.33
N ALA A 38 11.83 -2.34 0.48
CA ALA A 38 12.48 -2.36 1.80
C ALA A 38 12.51 -0.95 2.43
N PHE A 39 12.80 0.10 1.65
CA PHE A 39 12.69 1.48 2.12
C PHE A 39 11.27 1.81 2.61
N CYS A 40 10.24 1.50 1.83
CA CYS A 40 8.85 1.74 2.22
C CYS A 40 8.51 1.02 3.54
N ARG A 41 8.93 -0.23 3.69
CA ARG A 41 8.70 -1.01 4.93
C ARG A 41 9.45 -0.47 6.14
N GLU A 42 10.69 0.00 5.96
CA GLU A 42 11.45 0.62 7.05
C GLU A 42 10.77 1.87 7.59
N VAL A 43 10.23 2.70 6.68
CA VAL A 43 9.53 3.93 7.06
C VAL A 43 8.16 3.63 7.69
N ASP A 44 7.43 2.67 7.14
CA ASP A 44 6.11 2.22 7.64
C ASP A 44 6.22 1.60 9.05
N ASP A 45 7.19 0.71 9.26
CA ASP A 45 7.43 0.06 10.55
C ASP A 45 7.76 1.07 11.67
N VAL A 46 8.27 2.28 11.34
CA VAL A 46 8.47 3.35 12.34
C VAL A 46 7.16 3.74 13.01
N VAL A 47 6.07 3.85 12.26
CA VAL A 47 4.78 4.29 12.80
C VAL A 47 3.89 3.16 13.30
N ASP A 48 4.17 1.93 12.85
CA ASP A 48 3.42 0.75 13.28
C ASP A 48 3.95 0.10 14.54
N ASP A 49 5.28 0.09 14.73
CA ASP A 49 5.94 -0.62 15.83
C ASP A 49 6.27 0.28 17.02
N MET A 50 6.39 1.61 16.81
CA MET A 50 6.76 2.53 17.88
C MET A 50 5.54 2.94 18.72
N ARG A 51 5.61 2.70 20.03
CA ARG A 51 4.56 3.13 20.98
C ARG A 51 4.64 4.62 21.33
N ASP A 52 5.84 5.20 21.27
CA ASP A 52 6.09 6.60 21.57
C ASP A 52 6.11 7.44 20.30
N ALA A 53 5.11 8.31 20.14
CA ALA A 53 4.98 9.18 18.97
C ALA A 53 6.16 10.15 18.80
N SER A 54 6.84 10.57 19.88
CA SER A 54 7.99 11.45 19.80
C SER A 54 9.22 10.73 19.24
N VAL A 55 9.41 9.47 19.61
CA VAL A 55 10.45 8.60 19.06
C VAL A 55 10.18 8.31 17.60
N ALA A 56 8.93 7.98 17.24
CA ALA A 56 8.53 7.78 15.84
C ALA A 56 8.78 9.05 15.00
N ALA A 57 8.38 10.22 15.48
CA ALA A 57 8.62 11.50 14.79
C ALA A 57 10.13 11.76 14.57
N SER A 58 10.96 11.48 15.59
CA SER A 58 12.42 11.65 15.50
C SER A 58 13.03 10.68 14.46
N LYS A 59 12.56 9.44 14.41
CA LYS A 59 12.99 8.45 13.39
C LYS A 59 12.56 8.84 11.98
N LEU A 60 11.34 9.36 11.79
CA LEU A 60 10.92 9.87 10.48
C LEU A 60 11.72 11.10 10.06
N ALA A 61 12.08 12.00 10.99
CA ALA A 61 12.97 13.11 10.70
C ALA A 61 14.38 12.62 10.31
N TRP A 62 14.88 11.58 10.96
CA TRP A 62 16.13 10.93 10.56
C TRP A 62 16.04 10.34 9.16
N TRP A 63 14.93 9.66 8.79
CA TRP A 63 14.71 9.14 7.44
C TRP A 63 14.70 10.23 6.38
N GLN A 64 14.12 11.41 6.67
CA GLN A 64 14.19 12.55 5.77
C GLN A 64 15.63 13.01 5.52
N GLN A 65 16.45 13.10 6.58
CA GLN A 65 17.85 13.43 6.46
C GLN A 65 18.64 12.35 5.71
N GLU A 66 18.32 11.07 5.95
CA GLU A 66 18.94 9.95 5.24
C GLU A 66 18.66 9.99 3.74
N VAL A 67 17.42 10.30 3.33
CA VAL A 67 17.08 10.50 1.92
C VAL A 67 17.95 11.63 1.32
N GLN A 68 18.04 12.78 1.97
CA GLN A 68 18.86 13.89 1.48
C GLN A 68 20.33 13.51 1.37
N ARG A 69 20.90 12.85 2.39
CA ARG A 69 22.29 12.36 2.36
C ARG A 69 22.53 11.36 1.23
N ALA A 70 21.59 10.45 1.02
CA ALA A 70 21.69 9.41 0.01
C ALA A 70 21.73 10.02 -1.41
N PHE A 71 20.87 11.00 -1.69
CA PHE A 71 20.89 11.72 -2.97
C PHE A 71 22.12 12.63 -3.13
N ALA A 72 22.75 13.05 -2.04
CA ALA A 72 24.07 13.72 -2.05
C ALA A 72 25.25 12.74 -2.21
N GLY A 73 25.00 11.44 -2.37
CA GLY A 73 26.04 10.41 -2.58
C GLY A 73 26.54 9.72 -1.31
N HIS A 74 25.91 9.95 -0.16
CA HIS A 74 26.36 9.45 1.15
C HIS A 74 25.27 8.61 1.88
N PRO A 75 24.70 7.56 1.25
CA PRO A 75 23.70 6.70 1.91
C PRO A 75 24.33 5.94 3.07
N SER A 76 23.69 5.99 4.25
CA SER A 76 24.17 5.28 5.43
C SER A 76 23.37 4.02 5.74
N HIS A 77 22.05 4.04 5.49
CA HIS A 77 21.19 2.90 5.77
C HIS A 77 21.26 1.84 4.65
N PRO A 78 21.29 0.52 4.96
CA PRO A 78 21.39 -0.53 3.95
C PRO A 78 20.31 -0.47 2.86
N ALA A 79 19.06 -0.10 3.20
CA ALA A 79 18.00 0.06 2.22
C ALA A 79 18.31 1.18 1.21
N MET A 80 18.85 2.32 1.68
CA MET A 80 19.26 3.42 0.79
C MET A 80 20.51 3.07 -0.01
N GLN A 81 21.48 2.38 0.60
CA GLN A 81 22.68 1.89 -0.13
C GLN A 81 22.29 0.92 -1.25
N ALA A 82 21.27 0.09 -1.06
CA ALA A 82 20.77 -0.81 -2.09
C ALA A 82 19.91 -0.08 -3.15
N LEU A 83 19.18 1.00 -2.78
CA LEU A 83 18.28 1.72 -3.67
C LEU A 83 19.02 2.71 -4.58
N MET A 84 19.99 3.46 -4.06
CA MET A 84 20.64 4.57 -4.79
C MET A 84 21.28 4.18 -6.12
N PRO A 85 21.91 2.99 -6.30
CA PRO A 85 22.42 2.58 -7.60
C PRO A 85 21.36 2.50 -8.71
N HIS A 86 20.08 2.42 -8.34
CA HIS A 86 18.95 2.31 -9.25
C HIS A 86 18.22 3.64 -9.48
N ALA A 87 18.42 4.64 -8.61
CA ALA A 87 17.61 5.85 -8.58
C ALA A 87 17.62 6.61 -9.92
N ALA A 88 18.79 6.87 -10.49
CA ALA A 88 18.90 7.57 -11.76
C ALA A 88 18.29 6.79 -12.94
N ALA A 89 18.51 5.47 -12.98
CA ALA A 89 18.02 4.62 -14.07
C ALA A 89 16.50 4.53 -14.16
N TYR A 90 15.80 4.67 -13.02
CA TYR A 90 14.34 4.59 -12.94
C TYR A 90 13.66 5.91 -12.57
N GLY A 91 14.40 7.01 -12.55
CA GLY A 91 13.85 8.34 -12.25
C GLY A 91 13.26 8.45 -10.86
N ILE A 92 13.84 7.76 -9.88
CA ILE A 92 13.42 7.86 -8.47
C ILE A 92 13.99 9.15 -7.89
N THR A 93 13.15 9.95 -7.25
CA THR A 93 13.55 11.26 -6.73
C THR A 93 13.47 11.35 -5.21
N ALA A 94 14.20 12.31 -4.63
CA ALA A 94 14.14 12.60 -3.20
C ALA A 94 12.73 13.05 -2.76
N GLU A 95 12.01 13.77 -3.65
CA GLU A 95 10.65 14.23 -3.40
C GLU A 95 9.68 13.07 -3.25
N GLN A 96 9.79 12.05 -4.11
CA GLN A 96 8.96 10.85 -4.04
C GLN A 96 9.19 10.08 -2.72
N LEU A 97 10.47 9.87 -2.34
CA LEU A 97 10.77 9.22 -1.06
C LEU A 97 10.33 10.07 0.13
N GLY A 98 10.49 11.40 0.05
CA GLY A 98 10.01 12.34 1.05
C GLY A 98 8.48 12.33 1.19
N ALA A 99 7.74 12.17 0.08
CA ALA A 99 6.29 12.06 0.10
C ALA A 99 5.81 10.79 0.82
N VAL A 100 6.49 9.65 0.65
CA VAL A 100 6.21 8.41 1.40
C VAL A 100 6.42 8.63 2.91
N ILE A 101 7.54 9.26 3.30
CA ILE A 101 7.81 9.58 4.70
C ILE A 101 6.73 10.51 5.27
N GLU A 102 6.29 11.51 4.50
CA GLU A 102 5.22 12.43 4.91
C GLU A 102 3.89 11.69 5.12
N GLY A 103 3.55 10.76 4.23
CA GLY A 103 2.37 9.90 4.40
C GLY A 103 2.40 9.11 5.72
N CYS A 104 3.54 8.50 6.05
CA CYS A 104 3.71 7.82 7.34
C CYS A 104 3.66 8.80 8.52
N ARG A 105 4.14 10.05 8.35
CA ARG A 105 4.05 11.09 9.39
C ARG A 105 2.60 11.48 9.68
N MET A 106 1.73 11.49 8.68
CA MET A 106 0.30 11.75 8.89
C MET A 106 -0.30 10.79 9.91
N ASP A 107 0.13 9.51 9.95
CA ASP A 107 -0.35 8.52 10.91
C ASP A 107 -0.01 8.83 12.38
N LEU A 108 0.96 9.70 12.64
CA LEU A 108 1.29 10.17 13.99
C LEU A 108 0.41 11.34 14.44
N THR A 109 -0.07 12.15 13.51
CA THR A 109 -0.75 13.42 13.81
C THR A 109 -2.22 13.43 13.41
N GLN A 110 -2.59 12.65 12.39
CA GLN A 110 -3.94 12.63 11.83
C GLN A 110 -4.59 11.25 12.02
N THR A 111 -5.18 11.04 13.18
CA THR A 111 -5.84 9.75 13.50
C THR A 111 -7.25 9.62 12.90
N ARG A 112 -7.77 10.66 12.24
CA ARG A 112 -9.12 10.73 11.64
C ARG A 112 -9.07 11.49 10.32
N HIS A 113 -9.83 11.03 9.33
CA HIS A 113 -10.07 11.73 8.07
C HIS A 113 -11.48 12.33 8.09
N LEU A 114 -11.60 13.64 7.90
CA LEU A 114 -12.89 14.33 7.96
C LEU A 114 -13.80 13.88 6.80
N ASP A 115 -13.24 13.77 5.61
CA ASP A 115 -13.93 13.45 4.38
C ASP A 115 -13.08 12.59 3.44
N LEU A 116 -13.66 12.25 2.28
CA LEU A 116 -12.97 11.46 1.25
C LEU A 116 -11.75 12.18 0.68
N ALA A 117 -11.76 13.50 0.56
CA ALA A 117 -10.63 14.26 0.01
C ALA A 117 -9.40 14.13 0.90
N SER A 118 -9.57 14.26 2.23
CA SER A 118 -8.52 14.03 3.21
C SER A 118 -7.96 12.61 3.15
N LEU A 119 -8.83 11.59 3.03
CA LEU A 119 -8.38 10.21 2.85
C LEU A 119 -7.63 10.02 1.54
N GLN A 120 -8.07 10.64 0.45
CA GLN A 120 -7.41 10.53 -0.85
C GLN A 120 -6.01 11.15 -0.84
N GLN A 121 -5.81 12.24 -0.12
CA GLN A 121 -4.48 12.83 0.08
C GLN A 121 -3.53 11.86 0.79
N TYR A 122 -3.98 11.24 1.87
CA TYR A 122 -3.23 10.20 2.57
C TYR A 122 -2.89 9.03 1.62
N CYS A 123 -3.90 8.46 0.93
CA CYS A 123 -3.68 7.36 -0.01
C CYS A 123 -2.73 7.73 -1.16
N HIS A 124 -2.72 9.00 -1.60
CA HIS A 124 -1.77 9.47 -2.61
C HIS A 124 -0.33 9.35 -2.11
N LEU A 125 -0.05 9.79 -0.88
CA LEU A 125 1.30 9.78 -0.30
C LEU A 125 1.80 8.35 -0.02
N VAL A 126 0.98 7.51 0.64
CA VAL A 126 1.42 6.18 1.10
C VAL A 126 1.29 5.09 0.05
N ALA A 127 0.55 5.31 -1.03
CA ALA A 127 0.29 4.29 -2.04
C ALA A 127 0.35 4.81 -3.49
N GLY A 128 -0.14 6.03 -3.77
CA GLY A 128 -0.09 6.61 -5.11
C GLY A 128 1.34 6.83 -5.57
N VAL A 129 2.15 7.52 -4.77
CA VAL A 129 3.58 7.77 -5.05
C VAL A 129 4.36 6.44 -5.08
N VAL A 130 4.04 5.50 -4.20
CA VAL A 130 4.64 4.15 -4.22
C VAL A 130 4.33 3.43 -5.53
N GLY A 131 3.09 3.54 -6.00
CA GLY A 131 2.67 3.00 -7.30
C GLY A 131 3.42 3.63 -8.47
N GLU A 132 3.60 4.95 -8.45
CA GLU A 132 4.37 5.68 -9.47
C GLU A 132 5.81 5.17 -9.57
N VAL A 133 6.54 5.13 -8.45
CA VAL A 133 7.92 4.62 -8.43
C VAL A 133 7.97 3.17 -8.92
N ALA A 134 7.03 2.33 -8.48
CA ALA A 134 6.95 0.94 -8.94
C ALA A 134 6.71 0.86 -10.46
N ALA A 135 5.80 1.65 -11.02
CA ALA A 135 5.52 1.67 -12.47
C ALA A 135 6.74 2.12 -13.29
N ARG A 136 7.50 3.11 -12.80
CA ARG A 136 8.76 3.52 -13.42
C ARG A 136 9.79 2.39 -13.45
N ILE A 137 9.93 1.64 -12.34
CA ILE A 137 10.83 0.48 -12.24
C ILE A 137 10.36 -0.65 -13.18
N PHE A 138 9.06 -0.92 -13.27
CA PHE A 138 8.50 -1.95 -14.16
C PHE A 138 8.68 -1.57 -15.63
N GLY A 139 8.70 -0.26 -15.92
CA GLY A 139 8.85 0.32 -17.24
C GLY A 139 7.52 0.77 -17.84
N HIS A 140 7.52 1.94 -18.47
CA HIS A 140 6.39 2.52 -19.18
C HIS A 140 6.89 3.30 -20.41
N GLY A 141 6.03 3.39 -21.41
CA GLY A 141 6.23 4.20 -22.61
C GLY A 141 5.26 5.37 -22.68
N ASP A 142 4.22 5.38 -21.84
CA ASP A 142 3.15 6.39 -21.84
C ASP A 142 2.94 6.94 -20.42
N GLU A 143 2.78 8.26 -20.33
CA GLU A 143 2.50 8.94 -19.05
C GLU A 143 1.14 8.55 -18.44
N GLN A 144 0.19 8.04 -19.24
CA GLN A 144 -1.04 7.46 -18.70
C GLN A 144 -0.79 6.29 -17.74
N THR A 145 0.31 5.56 -17.93
CA THR A 145 0.72 4.50 -17.01
C THR A 145 1.03 5.03 -15.61
N ILE A 146 1.49 6.26 -15.48
CA ILE A 146 1.66 6.92 -14.18
C ILE A 146 0.31 7.23 -13.54
N ALA A 147 -0.67 7.70 -14.31
CA ALA A 147 -2.03 7.91 -13.82
C ALA A 147 -2.70 6.59 -13.38
N TYR A 148 -2.50 5.51 -14.16
CA TYR A 148 -2.88 4.15 -13.77
C TYR A 148 -2.25 3.75 -12.43
N ALA A 149 -0.94 3.94 -12.27
CA ALA A 149 -0.21 3.54 -11.07
C ALA A 149 -0.69 4.26 -9.81
N HIS A 150 -0.93 5.58 -9.89
CA HIS A 150 -1.54 6.34 -8.80
C HIS A 150 -2.95 5.84 -8.44
N ARG A 151 -3.78 5.55 -9.45
CA ARG A 151 -5.14 5.06 -9.24
C ARG A 151 -5.13 3.65 -8.67
N LEU A 152 -4.25 2.77 -9.17
CA LEU A 152 -4.09 1.42 -8.63
C LEU A 152 -3.58 1.44 -7.19
N GLY A 153 -2.57 2.26 -6.88
CA GLY A 153 -2.07 2.44 -5.51
C GLY A 153 -3.21 2.80 -4.55
N ARG A 154 -4.07 3.76 -4.94
CA ARG A 154 -5.27 4.12 -4.18
C ARG A 154 -6.21 2.94 -3.96
N ALA A 155 -6.50 2.15 -5.01
CA ALA A 155 -7.39 0.99 -4.90
C ALA A 155 -6.83 -0.08 -3.93
N LEU A 156 -5.51 -0.33 -3.99
CA LEU A 156 -4.82 -1.22 -3.07
C LEU A 156 -4.93 -0.71 -1.62
N GLN A 157 -4.72 0.58 -1.40
CA GLN A 157 -4.80 1.17 -0.05
C GLN A 157 -6.23 1.18 0.49
N LEU A 158 -7.24 1.46 -0.33
CA LEU A 158 -8.65 1.34 0.08
C LEU A 158 -8.97 -0.10 0.51
N THR A 159 -8.43 -1.10 -0.17
CA THR A 159 -8.60 -2.52 0.23
C THR A 159 -7.92 -2.81 1.57
N ASN A 160 -6.71 -2.28 1.82
CA ASN A 160 -6.05 -2.38 3.12
C ASN A 160 -6.91 -1.76 4.23
N ILE A 161 -7.41 -0.53 4.01
CA ILE A 161 -8.27 0.18 4.97
C ILE A 161 -9.54 -0.62 5.27
N ILE A 162 -10.19 -1.20 4.25
CA ILE A 162 -11.38 -2.05 4.44
C ILE A 162 -11.05 -3.28 5.27
N ARG A 163 -9.94 -3.96 4.96
CA ARG A 163 -9.50 -5.18 5.66
C ARG A 163 -9.17 -4.93 7.13
N ASP A 164 -8.55 -3.80 7.41
CA ASP A 164 -7.90 -3.54 8.70
C ASP A 164 -8.71 -2.61 9.62
N VAL A 165 -9.98 -2.29 9.29
CA VAL A 165 -10.84 -1.34 10.06
C VAL A 165 -10.79 -1.58 11.57
N GLY A 166 -10.94 -2.82 12.02
CA GLY A 166 -10.93 -3.15 13.45
C GLY A 166 -9.54 -3.04 14.08
N ASP A 167 -8.52 -3.48 13.38
CA ASP A 167 -7.14 -3.41 13.87
C ASP A 167 -6.65 -1.97 13.96
N ASP A 168 -6.94 -1.15 12.94
CA ASP A 168 -6.59 0.27 12.91
C ASP A 168 -7.31 1.04 14.00
N ALA A 169 -8.61 0.79 14.19
CA ALA A 169 -9.39 1.44 15.24
C ALA A 169 -8.80 1.14 16.64
N ARG A 170 -8.38 -0.11 16.90
CA ARG A 170 -7.75 -0.50 18.17
C ARG A 170 -6.37 0.13 18.39
N ARG A 171 -5.69 0.51 17.30
CA ARG A 171 -4.45 1.32 17.32
C ARG A 171 -4.72 2.82 17.44
N GLY A 172 -6.00 3.23 17.54
CA GLY A 172 -6.43 4.62 17.65
C GLY A 172 -6.64 5.33 16.32
N ARG A 173 -6.52 4.64 15.17
CA ARG A 173 -6.65 5.20 13.82
C ARG A 173 -7.97 4.80 13.17
N ILE A 174 -8.70 5.74 12.61
CA ILE A 174 -9.90 5.48 11.79
C ILE A 174 -9.70 6.15 10.44
N TYR A 175 -9.44 5.35 9.39
CA TYR A 175 -9.25 5.85 8.03
C TYR A 175 -10.57 6.07 7.29
N LEU A 176 -11.66 5.39 7.69
CA LEU A 176 -12.98 5.64 7.11
C LEU A 176 -13.38 7.10 7.34
N PRO A 177 -13.80 7.85 6.27
CA PRO A 177 -14.16 9.26 6.42
C PRO A 177 -15.23 9.49 7.47
N MET A 178 -15.00 10.45 8.37
CA MET A 178 -15.96 10.79 9.44
C MET A 178 -17.31 11.23 8.88
N SER A 179 -17.33 11.96 7.76
CA SER A 179 -18.56 12.32 7.04
C SER A 179 -19.36 11.10 6.56
N GLU A 180 -18.68 9.99 6.24
CA GLU A 180 -19.34 8.76 5.79
C GLU A 180 -19.82 7.92 6.99
N LEU A 181 -19.05 7.86 8.07
CA LEU A 181 -19.55 7.29 9.32
C LEU A 181 -20.85 7.98 9.73
N GLN A 182 -20.88 9.32 9.68
CA GLN A 182 -22.07 10.11 9.98
C GLN A 182 -23.22 9.81 9.02
N ARG A 183 -22.94 9.75 7.70
CA ARG A 183 -23.95 9.43 6.66
C ARG A 183 -24.65 8.11 6.91
N PHE A 184 -23.91 7.10 7.38
CA PHE A 184 -24.46 5.76 7.67
C PHE A 184 -24.86 5.58 9.14
N ASP A 185 -24.81 6.65 9.94
CA ASP A 185 -25.10 6.65 11.38
C ASP A 185 -24.28 5.58 12.16
N VAL A 186 -23.01 5.37 11.77
CA VAL A 186 -22.05 4.51 12.46
C VAL A 186 -21.22 5.38 13.41
N LYS A 187 -21.16 4.98 14.68
CA LYS A 187 -20.36 5.72 15.67
C LYS A 187 -18.94 5.18 15.73
N ALA A 188 -17.94 6.07 15.89
CA ALA A 188 -16.54 5.69 15.95
C ALA A 188 -16.23 4.60 17.01
N HIS A 189 -16.92 4.63 18.15
CA HIS A 189 -16.74 3.61 19.20
C HIS A 189 -17.25 2.22 18.80
N GLU A 190 -18.14 2.11 17.80
CA GLU A 190 -18.61 0.81 17.29
C GLU A 190 -17.48 0.07 16.57
N LEU A 191 -16.51 0.80 15.99
CA LEU A 191 -15.36 0.20 15.32
C LEU A 191 -14.36 -0.46 16.29
N LEU A 192 -14.44 -0.16 17.58
CA LEU A 192 -13.59 -0.75 18.63
C LEU A 192 -14.07 -2.12 19.11
N LYS A 193 -15.26 -2.53 18.72
CA LYS A 193 -15.86 -3.79 19.16
C LYS A 193 -15.12 -4.99 18.59
N ARG A 194 -14.83 -5.98 19.45
CA ARG A 194 -14.23 -7.27 19.08
C ARG A 194 -15.22 -8.44 19.09
N GLU A 195 -16.50 -8.13 19.24
CA GLU A 195 -17.54 -9.15 19.37
C GLU A 195 -17.85 -9.80 18.02
N ALA A 196 -18.24 -11.04 18.06
CA ALA A 196 -18.60 -11.85 16.92
C ALA A 196 -19.74 -11.22 16.05
N PRO A 197 -19.94 -11.69 14.81
CA PRO A 197 -20.71 -10.99 13.76
C PRO A 197 -22.16 -10.66 14.10
N TRP A 198 -22.82 -11.39 15.00
CA TRP A 198 -24.18 -11.03 15.44
C TRP A 198 -24.29 -9.67 16.15
N GLY A 199 -23.14 -9.05 16.45
CA GLY A 199 -23.06 -7.68 16.98
C GLY A 199 -22.90 -6.59 15.91
N TYR A 200 -22.74 -6.95 14.62
CA TYR A 200 -22.62 -5.97 13.54
C TYR A 200 -23.99 -5.38 13.20
N SER A 201 -24.07 -4.05 13.22
CA SER A 201 -25.28 -3.36 12.82
C SER A 201 -25.44 -3.40 11.29
N GLU A 202 -26.69 -3.41 10.79
CA GLU A 202 -26.96 -3.27 9.36
C GLU A 202 -26.36 -1.96 8.80
N ARG A 203 -26.29 -0.90 9.60
CA ARG A 203 -25.66 0.39 9.26
C ARG A 203 -24.17 0.22 8.96
N PHE A 204 -23.45 -0.52 9.80
CA PHE A 204 -22.04 -0.84 9.54
C PHE A 204 -21.88 -1.68 8.28
N GLY A 205 -22.72 -2.69 8.09
CA GLY A 205 -22.72 -3.49 6.85
C GLY A 205 -22.96 -2.64 5.61
N ALA A 206 -23.90 -1.69 5.66
CA ALA A 206 -24.18 -0.77 4.56
C ALA A 206 -22.98 0.16 4.28
N LEU A 207 -22.34 0.70 5.31
CA LEU A 207 -21.11 1.49 5.18
C LEU A 207 -20.00 0.67 4.51
N MET A 208 -19.77 -0.56 4.95
CA MET A 208 -18.68 -1.38 4.42
C MET A 208 -18.94 -1.82 2.98
N ARG A 209 -20.18 -2.15 2.62
CA ARG A 209 -20.55 -2.38 1.20
C ARG A 209 -20.30 -1.16 0.33
N PHE A 210 -20.60 0.03 0.83
CA PHE A 210 -20.31 1.29 0.13
C PHE A 210 -18.80 1.49 -0.07
N GLN A 211 -17.96 1.19 0.95
CA GLN A 211 -16.51 1.24 0.82
C GLN A 211 -15.97 0.22 -0.20
N ALA A 212 -16.47 -1.02 -0.16
CA ALA A 212 -16.09 -2.09 -1.08
C ALA A 212 -16.43 -1.73 -2.55
N ALA A 213 -17.64 -1.20 -2.78
CA ALA A 213 -18.06 -0.74 -4.10
C ALA A 213 -17.13 0.38 -4.64
N ARG A 214 -16.73 1.33 -3.78
CA ARG A 214 -15.75 2.37 -4.14
C ARG A 214 -14.39 1.75 -4.52
N ALA A 215 -13.89 0.81 -3.73
CA ALA A 215 -12.63 0.16 -4.03
C ALA A 215 -12.69 -0.58 -5.38
N HIS A 216 -13.75 -1.33 -5.67
CA HIS A 216 -13.95 -1.98 -6.97
C HIS A 216 -13.99 -0.98 -8.13
N ALA A 217 -14.75 0.11 -8.01
CA ALA A 217 -14.79 1.17 -9.02
C ALA A 217 -13.40 1.78 -9.26
N THR A 218 -12.61 2.00 -8.18
CA THR A 218 -11.25 2.53 -8.29
C THR A 218 -10.31 1.57 -9.02
N TYR A 219 -10.46 0.24 -8.84
CA TYR A 219 -9.73 -0.76 -9.65
C TYR A 219 -10.12 -0.68 -11.13
N ASP A 220 -11.41 -0.60 -11.42
CA ASP A 220 -11.89 -0.54 -12.81
C ASP A 220 -11.41 0.74 -13.51
N GLU A 221 -11.45 1.88 -12.82
CA GLU A 221 -10.90 3.14 -13.29
C GLU A 221 -9.38 3.04 -13.55
N ALA A 222 -8.63 2.41 -12.62
CA ALA A 222 -7.20 2.21 -12.80
C ALA A 222 -6.91 1.37 -14.05
N LEU A 223 -7.55 0.22 -14.19
CA LEU A 223 -7.31 -0.70 -15.30
C LEU A 223 -7.68 -0.10 -16.65
N ALA A 224 -8.68 0.81 -16.70
CA ALA A 224 -9.05 1.54 -17.90
C ALA A 224 -7.99 2.57 -18.34
N LEU A 225 -7.18 3.07 -17.40
CA LEU A 225 -6.09 4.02 -17.70
C LEU A 225 -4.83 3.33 -18.24
N LEU A 226 -4.67 2.02 -18.09
CA LEU A 226 -3.43 1.34 -18.47
C LEU A 226 -3.36 1.14 -19.99
N PRO A 227 -2.41 1.81 -20.69
CA PRO A 227 -2.23 1.63 -22.13
C PRO A 227 -1.89 0.19 -22.47
N GLU A 228 -2.43 -0.32 -23.59
CA GLU A 228 -2.17 -1.69 -24.03
C GLU A 228 -0.68 -1.97 -24.25
N ALA A 229 0.05 -0.98 -24.78
CA ALA A 229 1.50 -1.07 -25.02
C ALA A 229 2.31 -1.33 -23.74
N ASP A 230 1.85 -0.81 -22.60
CA ASP A 230 2.55 -0.93 -21.32
C ASP A 230 2.10 -2.12 -20.47
N ARG A 231 1.00 -2.82 -20.84
CA ARG A 231 0.46 -3.94 -20.05
C ARG A 231 1.48 -5.02 -19.76
N GLN A 232 2.34 -5.34 -20.72
CA GLN A 232 3.39 -6.35 -20.54
C GLN A 232 4.41 -5.94 -19.47
N ALA A 233 4.84 -4.69 -19.50
CA ALA A 233 5.78 -4.16 -18.50
C ALA A 233 5.12 -4.04 -17.12
N GLN A 234 3.82 -3.66 -17.08
CA GLN A 234 3.05 -3.46 -15.86
C GLN A 234 2.40 -4.75 -15.31
N LYS A 235 2.76 -5.93 -15.80
CA LYS A 235 2.28 -7.22 -15.25
C LYS A 235 2.39 -7.35 -13.73
N PRO A 236 3.46 -6.89 -13.04
CA PRO A 236 3.49 -6.93 -11.59
C PRO A 236 2.37 -6.12 -10.93
N GLY A 237 2.05 -4.94 -11.48
CA GLY A 237 0.90 -4.13 -11.06
C GLY A 237 -0.43 -4.85 -11.26
N LEU A 238 -0.61 -5.51 -12.42
CA LEU A 238 -1.80 -6.33 -12.70
C LEU A 238 -1.93 -7.54 -11.76
N MET A 239 -0.81 -8.19 -11.41
CA MET A 239 -0.79 -9.26 -10.41
C MET A 239 -1.27 -8.76 -9.05
N MET A 240 -0.80 -7.58 -8.63
CA MET A 240 -1.23 -6.95 -7.40
C MET A 240 -2.72 -6.61 -7.42
N ALA A 241 -3.21 -6.01 -8.52
CA ALA A 241 -4.62 -5.74 -8.70
C ALA A 241 -5.48 -7.00 -8.53
N ASN A 242 -5.10 -8.11 -9.19
CA ASN A 242 -5.84 -9.37 -9.14
C ASN A 242 -5.80 -10.03 -7.76
N ILE A 243 -4.64 -10.01 -7.07
CA ILE A 243 -4.52 -10.54 -5.71
C ILE A 243 -5.41 -9.75 -4.75
N TYR A 244 -5.36 -8.41 -4.79
CA TYR A 244 -6.12 -7.57 -3.87
C TYR A 244 -7.62 -7.52 -4.19
N ARG A 245 -8.02 -7.56 -5.46
CA ARG A 245 -9.44 -7.74 -5.82
C ARG A 245 -9.97 -9.09 -5.35
N SER A 246 -9.15 -10.13 -5.40
CA SER A 246 -9.52 -11.45 -4.85
C SER A 246 -9.65 -11.40 -3.33
N LEU A 247 -8.76 -10.68 -2.64
CA LEU A 247 -8.85 -10.44 -1.20
C LEU A 247 -10.12 -9.67 -0.84
N LEU A 248 -10.44 -8.59 -1.58
CA LEU A 248 -11.64 -7.80 -1.34
C LEU A 248 -12.91 -8.63 -1.50
N ARG A 249 -12.99 -9.46 -2.55
CA ARG A 249 -14.13 -10.39 -2.75
C ARG A 249 -14.24 -11.43 -1.62
N GLU A 250 -13.12 -11.89 -1.07
CA GLU A 250 -13.12 -12.81 0.07
C GLU A 250 -13.67 -12.12 1.33
N ILE A 251 -13.28 -10.86 1.58
CA ILE A 251 -13.81 -10.04 2.67
C ILE A 251 -15.33 -9.84 2.52
N GLU A 252 -15.80 -9.58 1.30
CA GLU A 252 -17.23 -9.44 1.00
C GLU A 252 -17.99 -10.76 1.19
N ALA A 253 -17.45 -11.88 0.68
CA ALA A 253 -18.04 -13.21 0.81
C ALA A 253 -18.13 -13.69 2.26
N ASP A 254 -17.20 -13.26 3.10
CA ASP A 254 -17.18 -13.52 4.54
C ASP A 254 -18.07 -12.54 5.36
N GLY A 255 -18.90 -11.73 4.68
CA GLY A 255 -19.84 -10.81 5.30
C GLY A 255 -19.20 -9.56 5.89
N LEU A 256 -18.04 -9.13 5.39
CA LEU A 256 -17.33 -7.92 5.82
C LEU A 256 -16.99 -7.90 7.32
N GLN A 257 -16.58 -9.05 7.86
CA GLN A 257 -16.34 -9.27 9.29
C GLN A 257 -15.00 -8.68 9.78
N VAL A 258 -14.73 -7.43 9.43
CA VAL A 258 -13.43 -6.77 9.57
C VAL A 258 -13.15 -6.15 10.94
N LEU A 259 -14.11 -6.17 11.86
CA LEU A 259 -13.90 -5.63 13.22
C LEU A 259 -13.20 -6.61 14.14
N HIS A 260 -13.39 -7.91 13.98
CA HIS A 260 -12.86 -8.93 14.90
C HIS A 260 -11.84 -9.88 14.24
N GLN A 261 -11.79 -9.93 12.91
CA GLN A 261 -10.87 -10.76 12.18
C GLN A 261 -10.20 -10.00 11.02
N ARG A 262 -9.04 -10.49 10.62
CA ARG A 262 -8.27 -9.97 9.49
C ARG A 262 -8.18 -11.02 8.41
N THR A 263 -8.97 -10.86 7.36
CA THR A 263 -8.98 -11.78 6.21
C THR A 263 -7.68 -11.71 5.42
N SER A 264 -7.14 -12.86 5.04
CA SER A 264 -5.93 -12.95 4.21
C SER A 264 -6.01 -14.11 3.22
N LEU A 265 -5.44 -13.94 2.04
CA LEU A 265 -5.26 -15.03 1.09
C LEU A 265 -4.05 -15.88 1.49
N THR A 266 -4.15 -17.19 1.32
CA THR A 266 -3.02 -18.10 1.55
C THR A 266 -1.87 -17.83 0.57
N PRO A 267 -0.61 -18.12 0.95
CA PRO A 267 0.56 -17.97 0.06
C PRO A 267 0.38 -18.69 -1.28
N LEU A 268 -0.16 -19.89 -1.26
CA LEU A 268 -0.43 -20.68 -2.48
C LEU A 268 -1.45 -19.98 -3.39
N ARG A 269 -2.52 -19.41 -2.84
CA ARG A 269 -3.53 -18.68 -3.61
C ARG A 269 -2.95 -17.40 -4.23
N LYS A 270 -2.13 -16.66 -3.48
CA LYS A 270 -1.42 -15.48 -4.01
C LYS A 270 -0.51 -15.85 -5.18
N LEU A 271 0.30 -16.91 -5.01
CA LEU A 271 1.19 -17.41 -6.06
C LEU A 271 0.41 -17.87 -7.29
N TRP A 272 -0.68 -18.60 -7.09
CA TRP A 272 -1.54 -19.06 -8.19
C TRP A 272 -2.12 -17.89 -8.99
N ILE A 273 -2.65 -16.87 -8.31
CA ILE A 273 -3.20 -15.68 -8.97
C ILE A 273 -2.09 -14.96 -9.76
N ALA A 274 -0.90 -14.80 -9.18
CA ALA A 274 0.24 -14.18 -9.86
C ALA A 274 0.64 -14.96 -11.11
N LEU A 275 0.77 -16.30 -11.03
CA LEU A 275 1.07 -17.17 -12.18
C LEU A 275 0.01 -17.07 -13.28
N MET A 276 -1.26 -17.14 -12.92
CA MET A 276 -2.36 -17.05 -13.90
C MET A 276 -2.39 -15.68 -14.58
N THR A 277 -2.11 -14.60 -13.85
CA THR A 277 -2.01 -13.25 -14.42
C THR A 277 -0.81 -13.15 -15.36
N HIS A 278 0.33 -13.76 -14.97
CA HIS A 278 1.54 -13.79 -15.82
C HIS A 278 1.27 -14.45 -17.18
N TRP A 279 0.61 -15.60 -17.19
CA TRP A 279 0.36 -16.37 -18.40
C TRP A 279 -0.76 -15.78 -19.28
N ARG A 280 -1.83 -15.28 -18.67
CA ARG A 280 -2.99 -14.73 -19.41
C ARG A 280 -2.75 -13.33 -19.96
N GLY A 281 -1.72 -12.62 -19.48
CA GLY A 281 -1.43 -11.25 -19.91
C GLY A 281 -2.51 -10.22 -19.55
N ARG A 282 -3.46 -10.60 -18.69
CA ARG A 282 -4.61 -9.77 -18.29
C ARG A 282 -4.61 -9.52 -16.80
#